data_b2524f73922fe79df6524b8fc43a1590
#
_entry.id   b2524f73922fe79df6524b8fc43a1590
#
_cell.length_a   1.000
_cell.length_b   1.000
_cell.length_c   1.000
_cell.angle_alpha   90.00
_cell.angle_beta   90.00
_cell.angle_gamma   90.00
#
_symmetry.space_group_name_H-M   'P 1'
#
loop_
_entity.id
_entity.type
_entity.pdbx_description
1 polymer ?
#
loop_
_entity_poly.entity_id
_entity_poly.type
_entity_poly.pdbx_seq_one_letter_code
_entity_poly.pdbx_strand_id
1 'polypeptide(L)'
;MKKYSREDYKEIILSLIPQTRADAIPGPELNRLTHLSSRAVKGLITELRVEYPICSKETEGGGYWMAESEQDIVEFVKMIERRRNAHNKTIEVMSHHIFNERK
;
A
#
# COMPACT_ATOMS: atom_id res chain seq x y z
N MET A 1 9.35 -12.55 -27.41
CA MET A 1 8.87 -11.66 -26.33
C MET A 1 9.38 -12.14 -24.99
N LYS A 2 10.04 -11.26 -24.27
CA LYS A 2 10.62 -11.60 -22.99
C LYS A 2 9.51 -11.60 -21.90
N LYS A 3 9.32 -12.74 -21.26
CA LYS A 3 8.40 -12.84 -20.12
C LYS A 3 9.17 -12.51 -18.85
N TYR A 4 8.60 -11.63 -18.04
CA TYR A 4 9.15 -11.32 -16.73
C TYR A 4 8.56 -12.24 -15.68
N SER A 5 9.41 -12.77 -14.81
CA SER A 5 8.97 -13.57 -13.66
C SER A 5 8.47 -12.62 -12.56
N ARG A 6 7.83 -13.21 -11.54
CA ARG A 6 7.40 -12.45 -10.37
C ARG A 6 8.60 -11.75 -9.72
N GLU A 7 9.73 -12.42 -9.63
CA GLU A 7 10.95 -11.85 -9.06
C GLU A 7 11.49 -10.68 -9.88
N ASP A 8 11.39 -10.79 -11.22
CA ASP A 8 11.79 -9.68 -12.11
C ASP A 8 10.94 -8.44 -11.84
N TYR A 9 9.63 -8.61 -11.70
CA TYR A 9 8.73 -7.50 -11.41
C TYR A 9 9.00 -6.89 -10.03
N LYS A 10 9.35 -7.70 -9.04
CA LYS A 10 9.72 -7.19 -7.72
C LYS A 10 10.95 -6.31 -7.80
N GLU A 11 11.96 -6.72 -8.56
CA GLU A 11 13.17 -5.91 -8.77
C GLU A 11 12.85 -4.60 -9.50
N ILE A 12 12.01 -4.66 -10.52
CA ILE A 12 11.59 -3.48 -11.27
C ILE A 12 10.88 -2.49 -10.36
N ILE A 13 9.89 -2.96 -9.60
CA ILE A 13 9.15 -2.11 -8.66
C ILE A 13 10.10 -1.50 -7.64
N LEU A 14 10.98 -2.31 -7.06
CA LEU A 14 11.93 -1.84 -6.06
C LEU A 14 12.83 -0.72 -6.61
N SER A 15 13.26 -0.85 -7.88
CA SER A 15 14.08 0.17 -8.53
C SER A 15 13.33 1.48 -8.76
N LEU A 16 12.00 1.42 -8.83
CA LEU A 16 11.16 2.60 -9.10
C LEU A 16 10.72 3.30 -7.80
N ILE A 17 10.82 2.65 -6.65
CA ILE A 17 10.43 3.23 -5.37
C ILE A 17 11.43 4.31 -4.96
N PRO A 18 10.98 5.58 -4.82
CA PRO A 18 11.88 6.66 -4.42
C PRO A 18 12.36 6.52 -2.98
N GLN A 19 13.43 7.22 -2.64
CA GLN A 19 14.04 7.18 -1.32
C GLN A 19 13.52 8.28 -0.38
N THR A 20 12.63 9.15 -0.86
CA THR A 20 12.07 10.24 -0.05
C THR A 20 10.57 10.31 -0.20
N ARG A 21 9.91 10.75 0.87
CA ARG A 21 8.46 10.95 0.86
C ARG A 21 8.05 12.02 -0.14
N ALA A 22 8.87 13.06 -0.29
CA ALA A 22 8.59 14.16 -1.22
C ALA A 22 8.48 13.66 -2.66
N ASP A 23 9.25 12.62 -3.01
CA ASP A 23 9.28 12.06 -4.35
C ASP A 23 8.37 10.84 -4.51
N ALA A 24 7.57 10.51 -3.50
CA ALA A 24 6.72 9.31 -3.49
C ALA A 24 6.04 9.08 -4.85
N ILE A 25 6.11 7.84 -5.35
CA ILE A 25 5.54 7.49 -6.65
C ILE A 25 4.10 6.99 -6.49
N PRO A 26 3.13 7.62 -7.16
CA PRO A 26 1.73 7.19 -7.08
C PRO A 26 1.53 5.77 -7.64
N GLY A 27 0.58 5.04 -7.05
CA GLY A 27 0.24 3.70 -7.51
C GLY A 27 -0.07 3.62 -9.00
N PRO A 28 -0.93 4.51 -9.55
CA PRO A 28 -1.21 4.52 -10.99
C PRO A 28 0.03 4.68 -11.86
N GLU A 29 1.03 5.43 -11.41
CA GLU A 29 2.30 5.57 -12.14
C GLU A 29 3.08 4.27 -12.15
N LEU A 30 3.11 3.55 -11.03
CA LEU A 30 3.73 2.22 -10.98
C LEU A 30 3.00 1.25 -11.91
N ASN A 31 1.67 1.30 -11.94
CA ASN A 31 0.88 0.47 -12.83
C ASN A 31 1.24 0.75 -14.29
N ARG A 32 1.36 2.03 -14.65
CA ARG A 32 1.71 2.46 -16.01
C ARG A 32 3.10 1.99 -16.42
N LEU A 33 4.07 2.18 -15.54
CA LEU A 33 5.47 1.84 -15.83
C LEU A 33 5.72 0.33 -15.91
N THR A 34 4.99 -0.45 -15.12
CA THR A 34 5.16 -1.91 -15.09
C THR A 34 4.22 -2.65 -16.02
N HIS A 35 3.20 -1.99 -16.52
CA HIS A 35 2.10 -2.60 -17.29
C HIS A 35 1.32 -3.65 -16.47
N LEU A 36 1.36 -3.53 -15.14
CA LEU A 36 0.63 -4.42 -14.24
C LEU A 36 -0.64 -3.75 -13.72
N SER A 37 -1.60 -4.57 -13.30
CA SER A 37 -2.82 -4.07 -12.66
C SER A 37 -2.50 -3.51 -11.27
N SER A 38 -3.39 -2.66 -10.76
CA SER A 38 -3.27 -2.11 -9.40
C SER A 38 -3.19 -3.23 -8.37
N ARG A 39 -3.99 -4.28 -8.53
CA ARG A 39 -4.00 -5.43 -7.63
C ARG A 39 -2.65 -6.15 -7.63
N ALA A 40 -2.07 -6.36 -8.82
CA ALA A 40 -0.79 -7.04 -8.96
C ALA A 40 0.33 -6.22 -8.30
N VAL A 41 0.36 -4.90 -8.53
CA VAL A 41 1.36 -4.01 -7.92
C VAL A 41 1.25 -4.04 -6.40
N LYS A 42 0.04 -3.92 -5.86
CA LYS A 42 -0.18 -3.96 -4.41
C LYS A 42 0.28 -5.29 -3.79
N GLY A 43 0.03 -6.40 -4.47
CA GLY A 43 0.48 -7.72 -4.03
C GLY A 43 1.99 -7.82 -3.97
N LEU A 44 2.67 -7.32 -4.99
CA LEU A 44 4.14 -7.33 -5.04
C LEU A 44 4.75 -6.42 -3.96
N ILE A 45 4.16 -5.26 -3.74
CA ILE A 45 4.61 -4.35 -2.67
C ILE A 45 4.44 -5.00 -1.31
N THR A 46 3.33 -5.71 -1.09
CA THR A 46 3.10 -6.43 0.17
C THR A 46 4.21 -7.46 0.41
N GLU A 47 4.62 -8.18 -0.61
CA GLU A 47 5.73 -9.13 -0.49
C GLU A 47 7.06 -8.44 -0.24
N LEU A 48 7.32 -7.33 -0.94
CA LEU A 48 8.55 -6.56 -0.75
C LEU A 48 8.66 -5.97 0.65
N ARG A 49 7.54 -5.66 1.29
CA ARG A 49 7.53 -5.10 2.65
C ARG A 49 8.10 -6.05 3.70
N VAL A 50 8.18 -7.33 3.42
CA VAL A 50 8.81 -8.28 4.34
C VAL A 50 10.30 -7.96 4.49
N GLU A 51 10.94 -7.46 3.43
CA GLU A 51 12.36 -7.16 3.42
C GLU A 51 12.71 -5.67 3.39
N TYR A 52 11.78 -4.83 2.91
CA TYR A 52 12.06 -3.40 2.69
C TYR A 52 10.99 -2.53 3.34
N PRO A 53 11.39 -1.42 3.99
CA PRO A 53 10.43 -0.54 4.65
C PRO A 53 9.75 0.41 3.66
N ILE A 54 8.87 -0.14 2.82
CA ILE A 54 8.12 0.64 1.83
C ILE A 54 6.90 1.26 2.49
N CYS A 55 6.88 2.58 2.58
CA CYS A 55 5.77 3.35 3.14
C CYS A 55 4.82 3.80 2.03
N SER A 56 3.59 4.13 2.40
CA SER A 56 2.64 4.77 1.49
C SER A 56 1.92 5.89 2.23
N LYS A 57 1.42 6.87 1.48
CA LYS A 57 0.67 8.00 2.03
C LYS A 57 -0.71 8.09 1.38
N GLU A 58 -1.66 8.69 2.11
CA GLU A 58 -3.04 8.85 1.65
C GLU A 58 -3.29 10.24 1.03
N THR A 59 -2.47 11.22 1.40
CA THR A 59 -2.64 12.61 0.99
C THR A 59 -1.84 12.92 -0.28
N GLU A 60 -2.16 14.04 -0.91
CA GLU A 60 -1.43 14.53 -2.09
C GLU A 60 -1.33 13.52 -3.24
N GLY A 61 -2.45 12.79 -3.48
CA GLY A 61 -2.49 11.81 -4.56
C GLY A 61 -1.94 10.44 -4.20
N GLY A 62 -1.55 10.23 -2.96
CA GLY A 62 -0.97 8.98 -2.50
C GLY A 62 0.48 8.82 -2.91
N GLY A 63 0.98 7.59 -2.84
CA GLY A 63 2.32 7.28 -3.32
C GLY A 63 3.11 6.40 -2.37
N TYR A 64 4.17 5.80 -2.92
CA TYR A 64 5.06 4.90 -2.21
C TYR A 64 6.47 5.47 -2.16
N TRP A 65 7.17 5.24 -1.06
CA TRP A 65 8.58 5.62 -0.93
C TRP A 65 9.27 4.70 0.08
N MET A 66 10.60 4.61 -0.03
CA MET A 66 11.39 3.88 0.95
C MET A 66 11.56 4.76 2.18
N ALA A 67 11.28 4.23 3.37
CA ALA A 67 11.39 4.99 4.61
C ALA A 67 12.78 5.62 4.75
N GLU A 68 12.83 6.92 5.07
CA GLU A 68 14.08 7.63 5.30
C GLU A 68 14.56 7.47 6.73
N SER A 69 13.64 7.15 7.65
CA SER A 69 13.91 7.07 9.08
C SER A 69 12.92 6.14 9.75
N GLU A 70 13.21 5.79 10.98
CA GLU A 70 12.29 5.03 11.82
C GLU A 70 10.98 5.79 12.01
N GLN A 71 11.04 7.13 12.05
CA GLN A 71 9.84 7.96 12.20
C GLN A 71 8.87 7.75 11.03
N ASP A 72 9.36 7.62 9.81
CA ASP A 72 8.50 7.33 8.65
C ASP A 72 7.74 6.02 8.85
N ILE A 73 8.43 5.00 9.35
CA ILE A 73 7.84 3.68 9.62
C ILE A 73 6.75 3.80 10.69
N VAL A 74 7.05 4.50 11.78
CA VAL A 74 6.12 4.70 12.89
C VAL A 74 4.85 5.40 12.40
N GLU A 75 4.99 6.47 11.62
CA GLU A 75 3.85 7.20 11.08
C GLU A 75 3.00 6.36 10.14
N PHE A 76 3.66 5.56 9.29
CA PHE A 76 2.98 4.65 8.38
C PHE A 76 2.18 3.59 9.17
N VAL A 77 2.78 2.98 10.18
CA VAL A 77 2.12 1.98 11.02
C VAL A 77 0.90 2.59 11.71
N LYS A 78 1.03 3.80 12.25
CA LYS A 78 -0.10 4.51 12.89
C LYS A 78 -1.24 4.77 11.90
N MET A 79 -0.91 5.10 10.66
CA MET A 79 -1.93 5.30 9.62
C MET A 79 -2.69 4.00 9.34
N ILE A 80 -1.99 2.88 9.21
CA ILE A 80 -2.60 1.58 8.98
C ILE A 80 -3.50 1.19 10.17
N GLU A 81 -3.04 1.42 11.38
CA GLU A 81 -3.82 1.16 12.59
C GLU A 81 -5.12 1.97 12.63
N ARG A 82 -5.05 3.25 12.25
CA ARG A 82 -6.25 4.10 12.18
C ARG A 82 -7.25 3.57 11.17
N ARG A 83 -6.78 3.09 10.00
CA ARG A 83 -7.64 2.48 8.97
C ARG A 83 -8.32 1.23 9.51
N ARG A 84 -7.57 0.37 10.17
CA ARG A 84 -8.09 -0.87 10.77
C ARG A 84 -9.17 -0.54 11.79
N ASN A 85 -8.92 0.43 12.68
CA ASN A 85 -9.87 0.83 13.70
C ASN A 85 -11.14 1.42 13.09
N ALA A 86 -11.01 2.22 12.02
CA ALA A 86 -12.16 2.76 11.31
C ALA A 86 -13.00 1.65 10.67
N HIS A 87 -12.36 0.65 10.05
CA HIS A 87 -13.04 -0.50 9.47
C HIS A 87 -13.76 -1.33 10.54
N ASN A 88 -13.12 -1.57 11.69
CA ASN A 88 -13.72 -2.30 12.79
C ASN A 88 -14.97 -1.59 13.30
N LYS A 89 -14.92 -0.27 13.41
CA LYS A 89 -16.07 0.54 13.80
C LYS A 89 -17.23 0.40 12.80
N THR A 90 -16.93 0.44 11.52
CA THR A 90 -17.93 0.28 10.47
C THR A 90 -18.58 -1.10 10.52
N ILE A 91 -17.77 -2.15 10.69
CA ILE A 91 -18.27 -3.52 10.82
C ILE A 91 -19.22 -3.63 12.01
N GLU A 92 -18.84 -3.05 13.14
CA GLU A 92 -19.66 -3.06 14.36
C GLU A 92 -21.02 -2.38 14.12
N VAL A 93 -21.01 -1.18 13.53
CA VAL A 93 -22.22 -0.43 13.25
C VAL A 93 -23.13 -1.18 12.27
N MET A 94 -22.58 -1.69 11.18
CA MET A 94 -23.35 -2.41 10.16
C MET A 94 -23.91 -3.73 10.70
N SER A 95 -23.16 -4.43 11.52
CA SER A 95 -23.62 -5.67 12.15
C SER A 95 -24.83 -5.41 13.07
N HIS A 96 -24.80 -4.26 13.74
CA HIS A 96 -25.92 -3.86 14.60
C HIS A 96 -27.23 -3.71 13.80
N HIS A 97 -27.16 -3.18 12.57
CA HIS A 97 -28.32 -3.06 11.70
C HIS A 97 -28.94 -4.43 11.37
N ILE A 98 -28.12 -5.44 11.13
CA ILE A 98 -28.59 -6.79 10.84
C ILE A 98 -29.41 -7.34 12.00
N PHE A 99 -28.94 -7.18 13.23
CA PHE A 99 -29.65 -7.65 14.43
C PHE A 99 -30.96 -6.90 14.66
N ASN A 100 -31.00 -5.61 14.37
CA ASN A 100 -32.21 -4.80 14.54
C ASN A 100 -33.31 -5.16 13.54
N GLU A 101 -32.94 -5.53 12.31
CA GLU A 101 -33.91 -5.90 11.27
C GLU A 101 -34.58 -7.24 11.54
N ARG A 102 -34.00 -8.08 12.38
CA ARG A 102 -34.54 -9.41 12.71
C ARG A 102 -35.58 -9.42 13.83
N LYS A 103 -35.92 -8.29 14.37
CA LYS A 103 -36.91 -8.20 15.43
C LYS A 103 -38.33 -8.25 14.90
#